data_bc05711ea1a0326a27a7c5c4361af887
#
_entry.id   bc05711ea1a0326a27a7c5c4361af887
#
_cell.length_a   1.000
_cell.length_b   1.000
_cell.length_c   1.000
_cell.angle_alpha   90.00
_cell.angle_beta   90.00
_cell.angle_gamma   90.00
#
_symmetry.space_group_name_H-M   'P 1'
#
loop_
_entity.id
_entity.type
_entity.pdbx_description
1 polymer ?
#
loop_
_entity_poly.entity_id
_entity_poly.type
_entity_poly.pdbx_seq_one_letter_code
_entity_poly.pdbx_strand_id
1 'polypeptide(L)'
;MCFRISTLLLGLLPRSGVCSMAGYKRMKRAENCTVSHNEAALHPVASFADATLHIDRLFANSHCNDVYLDVGTNIGVQIRKLLEPHLYPKASSLRFFEDAYGPPPRYSVCVIGFEPNPYHNQRLNQLQAELNQVGFSVLILPVGAGVSQGRLTFKKLQPTNWGCDALGISFAATSASVQNQKGSLTTVAPVLSFADVLDHIIRRRSSGRRAVVAMKLDPEGAEDGIVHALLDRNLMCGVHSLYVEFHDKTTGLSAEKRRSIAYAKLRLEQYVLTIKRNESARAAG
;
A
#
# COMPACT_ATOMS: atom_id res chain seq x y z
N MET A 1 -1.57 -23.84 9.24
CA MET A 1 -1.24 -24.23 7.85
C MET A 1 -0.84 -22.97 7.11
N CYS A 2 0.43 -22.81 6.73
CA CYS A 2 0.87 -21.67 5.90
C CYS A 2 0.34 -21.82 4.48
N PHE A 3 -0.18 -20.70 3.95
CA PHE A 3 -0.67 -20.64 2.58
C PHE A 3 0.45 -20.29 1.61
N ARG A 4 0.23 -20.62 0.37
CA ARG A 4 1.14 -20.41 -0.75
C ARG A 4 1.27 -18.92 -1.06
N ILE A 5 2.47 -18.32 -1.04
CA ILE A 5 2.72 -17.10 -1.79
C ILE A 5 2.77 -17.50 -3.27
N SER A 6 1.68 -17.31 -3.99
CA SER A 6 1.58 -17.69 -5.40
C SER A 6 2.42 -16.78 -6.30
N THR A 7 2.65 -15.52 -5.88
CA THR A 7 3.40 -14.55 -6.66
C THR A 7 4.17 -13.61 -5.73
N LEU A 8 5.50 -13.65 -5.79
CA LEU A 8 6.38 -12.65 -5.21
C LEU A 8 6.97 -11.83 -6.37
N LEU A 9 6.53 -10.59 -6.53
CA LEU A 9 7.12 -9.65 -7.45
C LEU A 9 8.02 -8.69 -6.67
N LEU A 10 9.33 -8.92 -6.75
CA LEU A 10 10.31 -7.93 -6.33
C LEU A 10 10.42 -6.90 -7.45
N GLY A 11 10.00 -5.67 -7.18
CA GLY A 11 9.96 -4.61 -8.18
C GLY A 11 11.35 -4.25 -8.73
N LEU A 12 11.73 -4.90 -9.82
CA LEU A 12 12.75 -4.45 -10.74
C LEU A 12 12.01 -3.77 -11.90
N LEU A 13 11.54 -2.54 -11.70
CA LEU A 13 11.12 -1.73 -12.84
C LEU A 13 12.35 -1.43 -13.70
N PRO A 14 12.32 -1.71 -15.01
CA PRO A 14 13.37 -1.23 -15.91
C PRO A 14 13.40 0.30 -15.80
N ARG A 15 14.59 0.86 -15.62
CA ARG A 15 14.82 2.29 -15.80
C ARG A 15 14.32 2.67 -17.18
N SER A 16 13.56 3.76 -17.28
CA SER A 16 12.99 4.34 -18.51
C SER A 16 11.67 3.77 -19.01
N GLY A 17 10.74 3.51 -18.13
CA GLY A 17 9.35 3.66 -18.49
C GLY A 17 8.88 5.02 -18.01
N VAL A 18 9.14 6.09 -18.79
CA VAL A 18 8.27 7.26 -18.75
C VAL A 18 6.88 6.66 -18.84
N CYS A 19 6.12 6.77 -17.75
CA CYS A 19 4.72 6.44 -17.77
C CYS A 19 4.12 7.35 -18.84
N SER A 20 4.07 6.85 -20.09
CA SER A 20 3.50 7.58 -21.20
C SER A 20 2.03 7.75 -20.84
N MET A 21 1.73 8.93 -20.34
CA MET A 21 0.39 9.43 -20.07
C MET A 21 -0.42 9.61 -21.35
N ALA A 22 -0.20 8.83 -22.38
CA ALA A 22 -0.93 8.83 -23.63
C ALA A 22 -2.26 8.07 -23.51
N GLY A 23 -3.05 8.46 -22.55
CA GLY A 23 -4.40 7.95 -22.29
C GLY A 23 -5.11 8.78 -21.25
N TYR A 24 -4.40 9.58 -20.52
CA TYR A 24 -4.99 10.59 -19.67
C TYR A 24 -5.49 11.71 -20.61
N LYS A 25 -6.80 11.77 -20.88
CA LYS A 25 -7.41 13.02 -21.29
C LYS A 25 -6.86 14.06 -20.34
N ARG A 26 -6.07 14.99 -20.88
CA ARG A 26 -5.50 16.13 -20.20
C ARG A 26 -6.57 16.72 -19.27
N MET A 27 -6.64 16.26 -18.03
CA MET A 27 -7.34 16.99 -16.99
C MET A 27 -6.64 18.35 -17.00
N LYS A 28 -7.42 19.39 -17.24
CA LYS A 28 -6.97 20.78 -17.25
C LYS A 28 -5.96 20.93 -16.12
N ARG A 29 -4.78 21.46 -16.44
CA ARG A 29 -3.76 21.86 -15.46
C ARG A 29 -4.50 22.32 -14.22
N ALA A 30 -4.27 21.66 -13.10
CA ALA A 30 -4.83 22.10 -11.82
C ALA A 30 -4.24 23.47 -11.53
N GLU A 31 -4.96 24.48 -11.99
CA GLU A 31 -4.76 25.85 -11.56
C GLU A 31 -5.12 25.86 -10.08
N ASN A 32 -4.13 26.17 -9.29
CA ASN A 32 -4.18 26.33 -7.83
C ASN A 32 -4.40 25.05 -7.00
N CYS A 33 -3.29 24.47 -6.52
CA CYS A 33 -3.31 23.61 -5.36
C CYS A 33 -3.62 24.41 -4.08
N THR A 34 -4.74 25.11 -4.04
CA THR A 34 -5.26 25.67 -2.81
C THR A 34 -6.05 24.58 -2.11
N VAL A 35 -5.47 24.04 -1.02
CA VAL A 35 -6.19 23.15 -0.12
C VAL A 35 -7.27 23.98 0.55
N SER A 36 -8.53 23.78 0.17
CA SER A 36 -9.65 24.29 0.91
C SER A 36 -9.74 23.48 2.19
N HIS A 37 -9.63 24.14 3.35
CA HIS A 37 -9.60 23.50 4.66
C HIS A 37 -10.98 22.99 5.13
N ASN A 38 -12.01 22.99 4.27
CA ASN A 38 -13.40 22.69 4.64
C ASN A 38 -13.96 21.41 4.03
N GLU A 39 -13.14 20.41 3.72
CA GLU A 39 -13.63 19.23 3.03
C GLU A 39 -13.73 18.00 3.95
N ALA A 40 -14.79 17.23 3.71
CA ALA A 40 -15.06 15.97 4.38
C ALA A 40 -13.79 15.10 4.40
N ALA A 41 -13.13 15.06 5.53
CA ALA A 41 -11.94 14.26 5.71
C ALA A 41 -12.28 12.78 5.49
N LEU A 42 -11.36 12.02 4.89
CA LEU A 42 -11.33 10.57 5.07
C LEU A 42 -11.58 10.28 6.54
N HIS A 43 -12.31 9.22 6.86
CA HIS A 43 -12.64 8.90 8.24
C HIS A 43 -11.43 9.09 9.14
N PRO A 44 -11.51 9.99 10.16
CA PRO A 44 -10.36 10.29 10.97
C PRO A 44 -9.86 9.01 11.65
N VAL A 45 -8.62 8.67 11.43
CA VAL A 45 -7.96 7.52 12.04
C VAL A 45 -6.79 8.05 12.85
N ALA A 46 -6.92 8.04 14.15
CA ALA A 46 -5.87 8.48 15.08
C ALA A 46 -5.15 7.31 15.76
N SER A 47 -5.76 6.14 15.74
CA SER A 47 -5.29 4.97 16.48
C SER A 47 -5.54 3.65 15.71
N PHE A 48 -4.91 2.58 16.21
CA PHE A 48 -5.18 1.21 15.73
C PHE A 48 -6.65 0.82 15.93
N ALA A 49 -7.27 1.22 17.05
CA ALA A 49 -8.67 0.94 17.32
C ALA A 49 -9.61 1.59 16.30
N ASP A 50 -9.33 2.84 15.89
CA ASP A 50 -10.12 3.50 14.85
C ASP A 50 -9.99 2.76 13.51
N ALA A 51 -8.76 2.40 13.14
CA ALA A 51 -8.51 1.67 11.89
C ALA A 51 -9.24 0.33 11.85
N THR A 52 -9.15 -0.45 12.93
CA THR A 52 -9.82 -1.76 13.01
C THR A 52 -11.34 -1.65 13.00
N LEU A 53 -11.90 -0.61 13.63
CA LEU A 53 -13.34 -0.33 13.57
C LEU A 53 -13.82 -0.07 12.13
N HIS A 54 -13.06 0.71 11.34
CA HIS A 54 -13.40 0.97 9.93
C HIS A 54 -13.25 -0.30 9.08
N ILE A 55 -12.20 -1.10 9.31
CA ILE A 55 -11.99 -2.38 8.64
C ILE A 55 -13.13 -3.36 8.97
N ASP A 56 -13.53 -3.45 10.22
CA ASP A 56 -14.64 -4.31 10.64
C ASP A 56 -15.98 -3.90 10.02
N ARG A 57 -16.23 -2.59 9.91
CA ARG A 57 -17.42 -2.06 9.22
C ARG A 57 -17.38 -2.38 7.72
N LEU A 58 -16.23 -2.24 7.07
CA LEU A 58 -16.08 -2.65 5.67
C LEU A 58 -16.46 -4.13 5.51
N PHE A 59 -15.93 -5.02 6.34
CA PHE A 59 -16.20 -6.45 6.25
C PHE A 59 -17.64 -6.82 6.62
N ALA A 60 -18.28 -6.09 7.54
CA ALA A 60 -19.67 -6.33 7.92
C ALA A 60 -20.66 -5.87 6.84
N ASN A 61 -20.34 -4.80 6.12
CA ASN A 61 -21.25 -4.16 5.17
C ASN A 61 -21.00 -4.56 3.71
N SER A 62 -19.98 -5.39 3.45
CA SER A 62 -19.62 -5.81 2.09
C SER A 62 -19.76 -7.34 1.92
N HIS A 63 -19.97 -7.75 0.68
CA HIS A 63 -19.98 -9.17 0.31
C HIS A 63 -18.62 -9.68 -0.18
N CYS A 64 -17.54 -8.92 0.11
CA CYS A 64 -16.21 -9.30 -0.33
C CYS A 64 -15.66 -10.48 0.48
N ASN A 65 -15.10 -11.44 -0.25
CA ASN A 65 -14.43 -12.61 0.33
C ASN A 65 -12.91 -12.42 0.38
N ASP A 66 -12.37 -11.70 -0.59
CA ASP A 66 -10.94 -11.48 -0.80
C ASP A 66 -10.52 -10.08 -0.35
N VAL A 67 -9.24 -9.87 -0.11
CA VAL A 67 -8.72 -8.59 0.37
C VAL A 67 -7.49 -8.16 -0.44
N TYR A 68 -7.52 -6.94 -0.93
CA TYR A 68 -6.35 -6.26 -1.47
C TYR A 68 -5.89 -5.15 -0.53
N LEU A 69 -4.61 -5.19 -0.15
CA LEU A 69 -3.96 -4.17 0.67
C LEU A 69 -3.03 -3.34 -0.20
N ASP A 70 -3.31 -2.04 -0.30
CA ASP A 70 -2.51 -1.07 -1.04
C ASP A 70 -1.75 -0.17 -0.06
N VAL A 71 -0.56 -0.57 0.32
CA VAL A 71 0.29 0.15 1.27
C VAL A 71 1.17 1.14 0.51
N GLY A 72 0.95 2.42 0.75
CA GLY A 72 1.45 3.51 -0.10
C GLY A 72 0.51 3.71 -1.29
N THR A 73 -0.75 4.01 -1.00
CA THR A 73 -1.82 4.17 -2.02
C THR A 73 -1.56 5.34 -2.95
N ASN A 74 -0.83 6.37 -2.49
CA ASN A 74 -0.54 7.58 -3.24
C ASN A 74 -1.86 8.20 -3.76
N ILE A 75 -2.04 8.39 -5.05
CA ILE A 75 -3.26 8.94 -5.66
C ILE A 75 -4.26 7.85 -6.11
N GLY A 76 -4.12 6.62 -5.64
CA GLY A 76 -5.07 5.53 -5.87
C GLY A 76 -4.92 4.78 -7.20
N VAL A 77 -3.80 4.93 -7.91
CA VAL A 77 -3.60 4.32 -9.23
C VAL A 77 -3.66 2.79 -9.21
N GLN A 78 -3.10 2.15 -8.18
CA GLN A 78 -3.11 0.69 -8.10
C GLN A 78 -4.50 0.14 -7.80
N ILE A 79 -5.28 0.86 -6.98
CA ILE A 79 -6.70 0.54 -6.73
C ILE A 79 -7.49 0.59 -8.04
N ARG A 80 -7.28 1.62 -8.86
CA ARG A 80 -7.94 1.73 -10.16
C ARG A 80 -7.51 0.64 -11.15
N LYS A 81 -6.23 0.28 -11.17
CA LYS A 81 -5.74 -0.84 -12.00
C LYS A 81 -6.39 -2.18 -11.61
N LEU A 82 -6.64 -2.39 -10.31
CA LEU A 82 -7.34 -3.57 -9.82
C LEU A 82 -8.81 -3.57 -10.26
N LEU A 83 -9.54 -2.47 -10.02
CA LEU A 83 -10.99 -2.41 -10.13
C LEU A 83 -11.47 -1.94 -11.51
N GLU A 84 -10.69 -1.08 -12.18
CA GLU A 84 -10.97 -0.49 -13.50
C GLU A 84 -9.84 -0.81 -14.52
N PRO A 85 -9.47 -2.10 -14.71
CA PRO A 85 -8.30 -2.48 -15.53
C PRO A 85 -8.40 -2.02 -16.99
N HIS A 86 -9.60 -1.79 -17.49
CA HIS A 86 -9.85 -1.28 -18.84
C HIS A 86 -9.26 0.12 -19.07
N LEU A 87 -9.06 0.91 -18.01
CA LEU A 87 -8.39 2.20 -18.07
C LEU A 87 -6.86 2.08 -18.16
N TYR A 88 -6.31 0.91 -17.88
CA TYR A 88 -4.86 0.65 -17.78
C TYR A 88 -4.42 -0.62 -18.53
N PRO A 89 -4.81 -0.82 -19.80
CA PRO A 89 -4.66 -2.12 -20.48
C PRO A 89 -3.21 -2.60 -20.64
N LYS A 90 -2.24 -1.71 -20.45
CA LYS A 90 -0.80 -2.01 -20.57
C LYS A 90 -0.07 -2.06 -19.21
N ALA A 91 -0.79 -2.02 -18.09
CA ALA A 91 -0.14 -2.02 -16.78
C ALA A 91 0.40 -3.41 -16.45
N SER A 92 1.67 -3.47 -16.06
CA SER A 92 2.35 -4.73 -15.68
C SER A 92 1.72 -5.42 -14.45
N SER A 93 1.08 -4.63 -13.57
CA SER A 93 0.40 -5.15 -12.38
C SER A 93 -0.91 -5.89 -12.66
N LEU A 94 -1.45 -5.83 -13.88
CA LEU A 94 -2.71 -6.54 -14.19
C LEU A 94 -2.58 -8.05 -14.00
N ARG A 95 -1.44 -8.63 -14.40
CA ARG A 95 -1.19 -10.05 -14.20
C ARG A 95 -1.16 -10.44 -12.72
N PHE A 96 -0.56 -9.61 -11.88
CA PHE A 96 -0.58 -9.82 -10.43
C PHE A 96 -2.01 -9.90 -9.87
N PHE A 97 -2.90 -9.04 -10.35
CA PHE A 97 -4.30 -9.05 -9.94
C PHE A 97 -5.10 -10.22 -10.54
N GLU A 98 -4.81 -10.61 -11.77
CA GLU A 98 -5.43 -11.78 -12.40
C GLU A 98 -5.03 -13.08 -11.71
N ASP A 99 -3.75 -13.23 -11.38
CA ASP A 99 -3.23 -14.39 -10.66
C ASP A 99 -3.84 -14.50 -9.23
N ALA A 100 -4.10 -13.35 -8.58
CA ALA A 100 -4.66 -13.31 -7.23
C ALA A 100 -6.18 -13.51 -7.20
N TYR A 101 -6.92 -12.83 -8.07
CA TYR A 101 -8.38 -12.68 -7.96
C TYR A 101 -9.17 -13.13 -9.19
N GLY A 102 -8.48 -13.55 -10.24
CA GLY A 102 -9.11 -13.87 -11.52
C GLY A 102 -9.49 -12.64 -12.35
N PRO A 103 -10.29 -12.87 -13.42
CA PRO A 103 -10.69 -11.80 -14.32
C PRO A 103 -11.65 -10.78 -13.65
N PRO A 104 -11.70 -9.51 -14.16
CA PRO A 104 -12.69 -8.54 -13.73
C PRO A 104 -14.12 -8.92 -14.20
N PRO A 105 -15.18 -8.37 -13.58
CA PRO A 105 -15.16 -7.42 -12.45
C PRO A 105 -14.88 -8.10 -11.11
N ARG A 106 -14.22 -7.37 -10.18
CA ARG A 106 -13.75 -7.93 -8.90
C ARG A 106 -14.55 -7.37 -7.71
N TYR A 107 -15.88 -7.47 -7.77
CA TYR A 107 -16.77 -7.01 -6.68
C TYR A 107 -16.61 -7.80 -5.37
N SER A 108 -16.05 -9.02 -5.44
CA SER A 108 -15.76 -9.83 -4.25
C SER A 108 -14.49 -9.43 -3.51
N VAL A 109 -13.76 -8.42 -3.97
CA VAL A 109 -12.50 -7.95 -3.34
C VAL A 109 -12.76 -6.71 -2.51
N CYS A 110 -12.50 -6.79 -1.19
CA CYS A 110 -12.36 -5.61 -0.34
C CYS A 110 -10.99 -4.98 -0.54
N VAL A 111 -10.97 -3.71 -0.84
CA VAL A 111 -9.73 -2.92 -1.00
C VAL A 111 -9.51 -2.07 0.23
N ILE A 112 -8.31 -2.16 0.83
CA ILE A 112 -7.91 -1.32 1.95
C ILE A 112 -6.61 -0.60 1.57
N GLY A 113 -6.69 0.71 1.40
CA GLY A 113 -5.57 1.58 1.10
C GLY A 113 -5.02 2.27 2.35
N PHE A 114 -3.70 2.52 2.37
CA PHE A 114 -3.01 3.25 3.43
C PHE A 114 -2.22 4.39 2.80
N GLU A 115 -2.62 5.64 3.08
CA GLU A 115 -1.96 6.83 2.52
C GLU A 115 -1.88 7.94 3.56
N PRO A 116 -0.70 8.22 4.10
CA PRO A 116 -0.54 9.21 5.15
C PRO A 116 -0.49 10.65 4.65
N ASN A 117 -0.31 10.89 3.35
CA ASN A 117 -0.16 12.23 2.80
C ASN A 117 -1.52 12.96 2.76
N PRO A 118 -1.76 13.99 3.59
CA PRO A 118 -3.05 14.67 3.67
C PRO A 118 -3.40 15.44 2.38
N TYR A 119 -2.42 15.75 1.53
CA TYR A 119 -2.68 16.40 0.24
C TYR A 119 -3.37 15.47 -0.77
N HIS A 120 -3.36 14.16 -0.54
CA HIS A 120 -4.08 13.19 -1.34
C HIS A 120 -5.51 12.93 -0.85
N ASN A 121 -5.87 13.36 0.36
CA ASN A 121 -7.12 13.00 1.01
C ASN A 121 -8.36 13.33 0.18
N GLN A 122 -8.44 14.54 -0.39
CA GLN A 122 -9.60 14.95 -1.20
C GLN A 122 -9.80 14.00 -2.38
N ARG A 123 -8.73 13.76 -3.14
CA ARG A 123 -8.75 12.89 -4.29
C ARG A 123 -9.09 11.44 -3.92
N LEU A 124 -8.52 10.95 -2.82
CA LEU A 124 -8.76 9.60 -2.35
C LEU A 124 -10.17 9.43 -1.79
N ASN A 125 -10.73 10.45 -1.12
CA ASN A 125 -12.13 10.48 -0.73
C ASN A 125 -13.06 10.36 -1.92
N GLN A 126 -12.81 11.17 -2.95
CA GLN A 126 -13.59 11.13 -4.17
C GLN A 126 -13.49 9.76 -4.84
N LEU A 127 -12.28 9.22 -5.00
CA LEU A 127 -12.05 7.89 -5.57
C LEU A 127 -12.80 6.79 -4.80
N GLN A 128 -12.69 6.80 -3.46
CA GLN A 128 -13.40 5.84 -2.61
C GLN A 128 -14.91 5.95 -2.80
N ALA A 129 -15.45 7.16 -2.82
CA ALA A 129 -16.89 7.39 -3.01
C ALA A 129 -17.38 6.90 -4.38
N GLU A 130 -16.66 7.26 -5.45
CA GLU A 130 -16.98 6.85 -6.83
C GLU A 130 -16.98 5.32 -6.97
N LEU A 131 -15.96 4.64 -6.47
CA LEU A 131 -15.84 3.19 -6.56
C LEU A 131 -16.90 2.47 -5.71
N ASN A 132 -17.17 2.97 -4.50
CA ASN A 132 -18.23 2.40 -3.65
C ASN A 132 -19.62 2.61 -4.24
N GLN A 133 -19.86 3.75 -4.91
CA GLN A 133 -21.14 4.02 -5.58
C GLN A 133 -21.45 3.02 -6.71
N VAL A 134 -20.41 2.52 -7.40
CA VAL A 134 -20.58 1.52 -8.48
C VAL A 134 -20.49 0.07 -7.98
N GLY A 135 -20.52 -0.13 -6.66
CA GLY A 135 -20.65 -1.45 -6.03
C GLY A 135 -19.34 -2.12 -5.61
N PHE A 136 -18.19 -1.47 -5.75
CA PHE A 136 -16.95 -1.98 -5.16
C PHE A 136 -16.91 -1.70 -3.65
N SER A 137 -16.02 -2.38 -2.93
CA SER A 137 -15.84 -2.25 -1.49
C SER A 137 -14.44 -1.69 -1.19
N VAL A 138 -14.35 -0.36 -1.09
CA VAL A 138 -13.08 0.36 -0.94
C VAL A 138 -13.07 1.15 0.37
N LEU A 139 -12.01 1.01 1.14
CA LEU A 139 -11.69 1.79 2.33
C LEU A 139 -10.27 2.35 2.20
N ILE A 140 -10.11 3.66 2.29
CA ILE A 140 -8.80 4.30 2.30
C ILE A 140 -8.59 4.98 3.66
N LEU A 141 -7.53 4.58 4.35
CA LEU A 141 -7.16 5.06 5.67
C LEU A 141 -6.08 6.14 5.54
N PRO A 142 -6.29 7.36 6.07
CA PRO A 142 -5.33 8.46 6.01
C PRO A 142 -4.20 8.26 7.04
N VAL A 143 -3.51 7.13 6.97
CA VAL A 143 -2.46 6.73 7.91
C VAL A 143 -1.28 6.10 7.19
N GLY A 144 -0.09 6.23 7.77
CA GLY A 144 1.09 5.50 7.34
C GLY A 144 1.11 4.08 7.88
N ALA A 145 1.77 3.20 7.14
CA ALA A 145 2.14 1.87 7.59
C ALA A 145 3.61 1.87 8.03
N GLY A 146 3.87 1.33 9.21
CA GLY A 146 5.22 1.23 9.77
C GLY A 146 5.42 -0.04 10.59
N VAL A 147 6.59 -0.18 11.20
CA VAL A 147 6.91 -1.29 12.10
C VAL A 147 6.16 -1.16 13.43
N SER A 148 5.98 0.07 13.88
CA SER A 148 5.31 0.40 15.15
C SER A 148 4.36 1.58 14.97
N GLN A 149 3.44 1.73 15.92
CA GLN A 149 2.60 2.91 15.98
C GLN A 149 3.43 4.15 16.27
N GLY A 150 3.09 5.26 15.59
CA GLY A 150 3.81 6.52 15.73
C GLY A 150 3.20 7.65 14.93
N ARG A 151 4.03 8.62 14.59
CA ARG A 151 3.67 9.78 13.78
C ARG A 151 4.75 10.04 12.74
N LEU A 152 4.32 10.40 11.55
CA LEU A 152 5.19 10.74 10.44
C LEU A 152 5.05 12.24 10.13
N THR A 153 6.19 12.92 9.99
CA THR A 153 6.21 14.33 9.63
C THR A 153 6.59 14.47 8.17
N PHE A 154 5.71 15.08 7.39
CA PHE A 154 5.95 15.40 5.98
C PHE A 154 6.44 16.83 5.83
N LYS A 155 7.39 17.03 4.96
CA LYS A 155 7.76 18.36 4.47
C LYS A 155 7.09 18.57 3.11
N LYS A 156 6.39 19.69 2.94
CA LYS A 156 5.96 20.11 1.62
C LYS A 156 7.20 20.46 0.80
N LEU A 157 7.50 19.65 -0.20
CA LEU A 157 8.51 20.02 -1.20
C LEU A 157 7.94 21.11 -2.11
N GLN A 158 8.81 21.99 -2.60
CA GLN A 158 8.44 22.96 -3.65
C GLN A 158 7.83 22.18 -4.83
N PRO A 159 6.81 22.73 -5.52
CA PRO A 159 6.25 22.10 -6.69
C PRO A 159 7.38 21.81 -7.69
N THR A 160 7.58 20.54 -7.97
CA THR A 160 8.45 20.13 -9.07
C THR A 160 7.66 20.21 -10.37
N ASN A 161 8.34 20.08 -11.53
CA ASN A 161 7.67 20.05 -12.85
C ASN A 161 6.67 18.90 -13.03
N TRP A 162 6.51 18.05 -12.03
CA TRP A 162 5.59 16.90 -11.99
C TRP A 162 4.20 17.22 -11.41
N GLY A 163 3.93 18.49 -11.06
CA GLY A 163 2.65 18.92 -10.48
C GLY A 163 2.51 18.67 -8.99
N CYS A 164 1.30 18.83 -8.46
CA CYS A 164 1.01 18.63 -7.03
C CYS A 164 1.12 17.17 -6.59
N ASP A 165 1.19 16.24 -7.52
CA ASP A 165 1.23 14.80 -7.31
C ASP A 165 2.66 14.28 -7.01
N ALA A 166 3.67 15.10 -7.27
CA ALA A 166 5.07 14.75 -7.04
C ALA A 166 5.55 15.28 -5.68
N LEU A 167 4.84 14.93 -4.63
CA LEU A 167 5.35 15.12 -3.27
C LEU A 167 6.31 13.97 -2.98
N GLY A 168 7.59 14.18 -3.27
CA GLY A 168 8.63 13.29 -2.80
C GLY A 168 8.56 13.20 -1.28
N ILE A 169 8.07 12.09 -0.77
CA ILE A 169 8.11 11.78 0.65
C ILE A 169 9.54 11.37 0.94
N SER A 170 10.34 12.29 1.44
CA SER A 170 11.59 11.90 2.07
C SER A 170 11.29 11.37 3.45
N PHE A 171 11.32 10.07 3.63
CA PHE A 171 11.33 9.41 4.95
C PHE A 171 12.65 9.69 5.68
N ALA A 172 12.99 10.94 5.87
CA ALA A 172 13.93 11.32 6.91
C ALA A 172 13.15 11.40 8.23
N ALA A 173 12.56 10.29 8.63
CA ALA A 173 11.93 10.14 9.93
C ALA A 173 12.99 9.93 11.01
N THR A 174 13.77 10.95 11.26
CA THR A 174 14.41 11.12 12.56
C THR A 174 14.10 12.53 13.02
N SER A 175 13.37 12.59 14.08
CA SER A 175 12.82 13.75 14.76
C SER A 175 13.82 14.90 15.08
N ALA A 176 15.10 14.73 14.80
CA ALA A 176 16.14 15.70 15.14
C ALA A 176 16.59 16.61 13.99
N SER A 177 16.43 16.23 12.72
CA SER A 177 16.99 17.02 11.59
C SER A 177 15.97 17.96 10.92
N VAL A 178 14.72 17.89 11.29
CA VAL A 178 13.60 18.63 10.66
C VAL A 178 13.45 20.06 11.18
N GLN A 179 14.00 20.37 12.35
CA GLN A 179 13.73 21.64 13.07
C GLN A 179 14.37 22.90 12.49
N ASN A 180 15.32 22.82 11.58
CA ASN A 180 16.16 23.98 11.21
C ASN A 180 15.96 24.60 9.81
N GLN A 181 14.90 24.26 9.06
CA GLN A 181 14.60 24.98 7.82
C GLN A 181 13.39 25.90 7.98
N LYS A 182 13.67 27.22 8.15
CA LYS A 182 12.67 28.28 8.15
C LYS A 182 11.82 28.21 6.88
N GLY A 183 10.48 28.15 7.04
CA GLY A 183 9.52 28.33 5.94
C GLY A 183 8.96 27.07 5.26
N SER A 184 9.29 25.87 5.71
CA SER A 184 8.69 24.65 5.16
C SER A 184 7.40 24.31 5.95
N LEU A 185 6.26 24.28 5.23
CA LEU A 185 5.03 23.74 5.79
C LEU A 185 5.23 22.25 6.10
N THR A 186 5.11 21.90 7.38
CA THR A 186 5.16 20.50 7.82
C THR A 186 3.76 20.04 8.17
N THR A 187 3.42 18.84 7.82
CA THR A 187 2.20 18.18 8.24
C THR A 187 2.53 16.86 8.93
N VAL A 188 1.69 16.41 9.82
CA VAL A 188 1.92 15.20 10.62
C VAL A 188 0.76 14.24 10.39
N ALA A 189 1.08 13.00 10.08
CA ALA A 189 0.10 11.93 9.95
C ALA A 189 0.37 10.80 10.95
N PRO A 190 -0.65 10.09 11.42
CA PRO A 190 -0.49 8.89 12.23
C PRO A 190 0.14 7.76 11.42
N VAL A 191 0.90 6.92 12.10
CA VAL A 191 1.48 5.67 11.57
C VAL A 191 0.98 4.53 12.42
N LEU A 192 0.51 3.46 11.80
CA LEU A 192 0.11 2.24 12.48
C LEU A 192 1.16 1.15 12.33
N SER A 193 1.25 0.27 13.31
CA SER A 193 1.95 -1.01 13.16
C SER A 193 1.21 -1.83 12.10
N PHE A 194 1.83 -1.98 10.92
CA PHE A 194 1.18 -2.69 9.82
C PHE A 194 1.02 -4.17 10.14
N ALA A 195 1.95 -4.75 10.90
CA ALA A 195 1.84 -6.13 11.35
C ALA A 195 0.60 -6.36 12.25
N ASP A 196 0.23 -5.39 13.10
CA ASP A 196 -0.98 -5.51 13.93
C ASP A 196 -2.24 -5.41 13.08
N VAL A 197 -2.25 -4.50 12.09
CA VAL A 197 -3.39 -4.35 11.17
C VAL A 197 -3.56 -5.61 10.32
N LEU A 198 -2.48 -6.17 9.77
CA LEU A 198 -2.54 -7.40 8.97
C LEU A 198 -3.00 -8.59 9.81
N ASP A 199 -2.51 -8.74 11.04
CA ASP A 199 -2.96 -9.78 11.96
C ASP A 199 -4.47 -9.70 12.24
N HIS A 200 -4.99 -8.48 12.48
CA HIS A 200 -6.42 -8.25 12.64
C HIS A 200 -7.20 -8.69 11.39
N ILE A 201 -6.77 -8.28 10.19
CA ILE A 201 -7.42 -8.63 8.92
C ILE A 201 -7.44 -10.16 8.72
N ILE A 202 -6.30 -10.83 8.94
CA ILE A 202 -6.18 -12.29 8.79
C ILE A 202 -7.12 -13.01 9.75
N ARG A 203 -7.16 -12.61 11.02
CA ARG A 203 -8.05 -13.23 12.05
C ARG A 203 -9.51 -13.05 11.70
N ARG A 204 -9.92 -11.87 11.26
CA ARG A 204 -11.30 -11.58 10.87
C ARG A 204 -11.75 -12.41 9.65
N ARG A 205 -10.82 -12.79 8.77
CA ARG A 205 -11.08 -13.59 7.56
C ARG A 205 -10.94 -15.09 7.77
N SER A 206 -10.33 -15.54 8.86
CA SER A 206 -10.12 -16.97 9.14
C SER A 206 -11.39 -17.74 9.54
N SER A 207 -12.50 -17.04 9.82
CA SER A 207 -13.75 -17.64 10.31
C SER A 207 -14.69 -18.20 9.22
N GLY A 208 -14.26 -18.23 7.95
CA GLY A 208 -15.10 -18.65 6.83
C GLY A 208 -14.35 -19.31 5.68
N ARG A 209 -14.78 -19.05 4.44
CA ARG A 209 -14.10 -19.49 3.23
C ARG A 209 -12.65 -18.98 3.17
N ARG A 210 -11.79 -19.75 2.54
CA ARG A 210 -10.39 -19.40 2.28
C ARG A 210 -10.33 -18.09 1.47
N ALA A 211 -10.11 -16.96 2.17
CA ALA A 211 -9.99 -15.65 1.55
C ALA A 211 -8.60 -15.49 0.94
N VAL A 212 -8.52 -14.92 -0.25
CA VAL A 212 -7.25 -14.49 -0.85
C VAL A 212 -6.89 -13.12 -0.29
N VAL A 213 -5.69 -12.99 0.26
CA VAL A 213 -5.11 -11.71 0.66
C VAL A 213 -3.93 -11.42 -0.26
N ALA A 214 -4.05 -10.42 -1.12
CA ALA A 214 -2.92 -9.91 -1.88
C ALA A 214 -2.54 -8.50 -1.41
N MET A 215 -1.27 -8.17 -1.48
CA MET A 215 -0.72 -6.93 -0.94
C MET A 215 0.31 -6.32 -1.88
N LYS A 216 0.21 -4.99 -2.10
CA LYS A 216 1.30 -4.14 -2.56
C LYS A 216 1.90 -3.44 -1.35
N LEU A 217 3.22 -3.48 -1.22
CA LEU A 217 3.99 -2.82 -0.18
C LEU A 217 4.98 -1.84 -0.81
N ASP A 218 4.68 -0.55 -0.70
CA ASP A 218 5.44 0.54 -1.32
C ASP A 218 5.26 1.84 -0.53
N PRO A 219 5.60 1.83 0.79
CA PRO A 219 5.44 2.98 1.68
C PRO A 219 6.67 3.92 1.70
N GLU A 220 7.45 3.94 0.62
CA GLU A 220 8.56 4.89 0.40
C GLU A 220 9.62 4.87 1.52
N GLY A 221 10.13 3.67 1.84
CA GLY A 221 11.29 3.48 2.72
C GLY A 221 11.02 2.79 4.06
N ALA A 222 9.82 2.28 4.31
CA ALA A 222 9.52 1.44 5.48
C ALA A 222 9.42 -0.06 5.13
N GLU A 223 9.61 -0.43 3.87
CA GLU A 223 9.36 -1.78 3.32
C GLU A 223 10.14 -2.86 4.05
N ASP A 224 11.45 -2.65 4.24
CA ASP A 224 12.34 -3.62 4.87
C ASP A 224 11.94 -3.90 6.32
N GLY A 225 11.66 -2.86 7.10
CA GLY A 225 11.21 -3.00 8.47
C GLY A 225 9.86 -3.72 8.59
N ILE A 226 8.91 -3.37 7.72
CA ILE A 226 7.60 -4.04 7.67
C ILE A 226 7.78 -5.51 7.29
N VAL A 227 8.57 -5.83 6.26
CA VAL A 227 8.85 -7.21 5.85
C VAL A 227 9.45 -8.02 6.99
N HIS A 228 10.43 -7.47 7.72
CA HIS A 228 10.99 -8.14 8.88
C HIS A 228 9.92 -8.43 9.95
N ALA A 229 9.10 -7.42 10.30
CA ALA A 229 8.04 -7.60 11.30
C ALA A 229 7.01 -8.65 10.89
N LEU A 230 6.62 -8.71 9.61
CA LEU A 230 5.68 -9.70 9.10
C LEU A 230 6.25 -11.12 9.13
N LEU A 231 7.52 -11.29 8.77
CA LEU A 231 8.21 -12.58 8.81
C LEU A 231 8.44 -13.05 10.23
N ASP A 232 8.89 -12.18 11.14
CA ASP A 232 9.14 -12.50 12.55
C ASP A 232 7.87 -12.94 13.27
N ARG A 233 6.73 -12.36 12.91
CA ARG A 233 5.42 -12.70 13.47
C ARG A 233 4.69 -13.81 12.70
N ASN A 234 5.33 -14.40 11.67
CA ASN A 234 4.76 -15.45 10.83
C ASN A 234 3.43 -15.03 10.10
N LEU A 235 3.24 -13.73 9.89
CA LEU A 235 2.03 -13.20 9.26
C LEU A 235 2.00 -13.39 7.75
N MET A 236 3.16 -13.60 7.15
CA MET A 236 3.27 -13.91 5.71
C MET A 236 2.50 -15.18 5.30
N CYS A 237 2.25 -16.08 6.26
CA CYS A 237 1.41 -17.26 6.02
C CYS A 237 -0.05 -16.92 5.64
N GLY A 238 -0.54 -15.74 6.01
CA GLY A 238 -1.88 -15.24 5.65
C GLY A 238 -1.92 -14.47 4.34
N VAL A 239 -0.77 -14.22 3.69
CA VAL A 239 -0.66 -13.46 2.44
C VAL A 239 -0.47 -14.43 1.27
N HIS A 240 -1.35 -14.37 0.27
CA HIS A 240 -1.32 -15.25 -0.92
C HIS A 240 -0.44 -14.69 -2.03
N SER A 241 -0.44 -13.37 -2.19
CA SER A 241 0.34 -12.70 -3.24
C SER A 241 0.91 -11.40 -2.69
N LEU A 242 2.19 -11.16 -2.94
CA LEU A 242 2.91 -9.98 -2.46
C LEU A 242 3.68 -9.32 -3.60
N TYR A 243 3.46 -8.02 -3.77
CA TYR A 243 4.29 -7.12 -4.56
C TYR A 243 5.00 -6.15 -3.61
N VAL A 244 6.32 -6.11 -3.65
CA VAL A 244 7.13 -5.16 -2.84
C VAL A 244 7.99 -4.32 -3.76
N GLU A 245 7.94 -3.00 -3.58
CA GLU A 245 8.86 -2.06 -4.21
C GLU A 245 9.86 -1.56 -3.16
N PHE A 246 11.09 -2.07 -3.21
CA PHE A 246 12.14 -1.62 -2.31
C PHE A 246 12.88 -0.41 -2.85
N HIS A 247 12.98 0.64 -2.06
CA HIS A 247 13.66 1.90 -2.41
C HIS A 247 15.18 1.86 -2.14
N ASP A 248 15.84 0.77 -2.59
CA ASP A 248 17.28 0.51 -2.37
C ASP A 248 18.21 1.40 -3.21
N LYS A 249 17.69 2.01 -4.26
CA LYS A 249 18.44 2.90 -5.17
C LYS A 249 18.30 4.38 -4.82
N THR A 250 17.61 4.72 -3.75
CA THR A 250 17.46 6.09 -3.28
C THR A 250 18.82 6.66 -2.89
N THR A 251 19.16 7.83 -3.38
CA THR A 251 20.40 8.53 -3.02
C THR A 251 20.40 8.91 -1.54
N GLY A 252 21.54 8.77 -0.87
CA GLY A 252 21.67 9.15 0.54
C GLY A 252 21.26 8.10 1.55
N LEU A 253 20.89 6.88 1.13
CA LEU A 253 20.64 5.79 2.09
C LEU A 253 21.92 5.44 2.87
N SER A 254 21.77 5.27 4.20
CA SER A 254 22.86 4.78 5.05
C SER A 254 23.27 3.35 4.67
N ALA A 255 24.50 2.98 5.00
CA ALA A 255 24.98 1.60 4.80
C ALA A 255 24.13 0.58 5.60
N GLU A 256 23.66 0.97 6.77
CA GLU A 256 22.77 0.16 7.61
C GLU A 256 21.43 -0.08 6.91
N LYS A 257 20.80 0.97 6.36
CA LYS A 257 19.54 0.86 5.63
C LYS A 257 19.67 -0.02 4.40
N ARG A 258 20.76 0.12 3.63
CA ARG A 258 21.02 -0.77 2.49
C ARG A 258 21.16 -2.23 2.90
N ARG A 259 21.84 -2.51 4.03
CA ARG A 259 21.95 -3.88 4.58
C ARG A 259 20.60 -4.41 5.01
N SER A 260 19.78 -3.60 5.68
CA SER A 260 18.41 -3.99 6.09
C SER A 260 17.55 -4.38 4.90
N ILE A 261 17.54 -3.57 3.84
CA ILE A 261 16.82 -3.87 2.58
C ILE A 261 17.32 -5.17 1.94
N ALA A 262 18.64 -5.34 1.82
CA ALA A 262 19.22 -6.55 1.24
C ALA A 262 18.85 -7.80 2.06
N TYR A 263 18.85 -7.68 3.37
CA TYR A 263 18.46 -8.79 4.26
C TYR A 263 16.96 -9.09 4.18
N ALA A 264 16.10 -8.08 4.08
CA ALA A 264 14.66 -8.29 3.88
C ALA A 264 14.37 -9.04 2.57
N LYS A 265 15.03 -8.67 1.47
CA LYS A 265 14.93 -9.37 0.19
C LYS A 265 15.34 -10.85 0.32
N LEU A 266 16.50 -11.11 0.93
CA LEU A 266 17.00 -12.46 1.15
C LEU A 266 16.02 -13.31 1.99
N ARG A 267 15.47 -12.76 3.06
CA ARG A 267 14.49 -13.44 3.92
C ARG A 267 13.21 -13.80 3.16
N LEU A 268 12.71 -12.90 2.31
CA LEU A 268 11.54 -13.19 1.47
C LEU A 268 11.82 -14.32 0.48
N GLU A 269 12.97 -14.31 -0.18
CA GLU A 269 13.39 -15.37 -1.10
C GLU A 269 13.47 -16.73 -0.39
N GLN A 270 14.11 -16.77 0.78
CA GLN A 270 14.20 -17.98 1.59
C GLN A 270 12.84 -18.48 2.05
N TYR A 271 11.95 -17.57 2.44
CA TYR A 271 10.58 -17.91 2.83
C TYR A 271 9.81 -18.58 1.68
N VAL A 272 9.87 -18.03 0.48
CA VAL A 272 9.22 -18.59 -0.73
C VAL A 272 9.80 -19.96 -1.09
N LEU A 273 11.13 -20.12 -1.03
CA LEU A 273 11.79 -21.40 -1.32
C LEU A 273 11.38 -22.49 -0.30
N THR A 274 11.24 -22.13 0.97
CA THR A 274 10.81 -23.05 2.03
C THR A 274 9.38 -23.54 1.79
N ILE A 275 8.47 -22.65 1.41
CA ILE A 275 7.09 -23.02 1.07
C ILE A 275 7.06 -23.99 -0.10
N LYS A 276 7.75 -23.68 -1.20
CA LYS A 276 7.80 -24.54 -2.40
C LYS A 276 8.34 -25.95 -2.08
N ARG A 277 9.38 -26.06 -1.27
CA ARG A 277 9.93 -27.37 -0.85
C ARG A 277 8.91 -28.18 -0.06
N ASN A 278 8.21 -27.55 0.87
CA ASN A 278 7.20 -28.22 1.69
C ASN A 278 5.98 -28.68 0.86
N GLU A 279 5.62 -27.96 -0.18
CA GLU A 279 4.55 -28.35 -1.12
C GLU A 279 4.97 -29.54 -1.97
N SER A 280 6.19 -29.52 -2.52
CA SER A 280 6.73 -30.63 -3.30
C SER A 280 6.82 -31.92 -2.49
N ALA A 281 7.25 -31.83 -1.23
CA ALA A 281 7.30 -32.97 -0.33
C ALA A 281 5.92 -33.58 -0.02
N ARG A 282 4.89 -32.74 0.09
CA ARG A 282 3.51 -33.18 0.31
C ARG A 282 2.82 -33.76 -0.92
N ALA A 283 3.27 -33.38 -2.13
CA ALA A 283 2.75 -33.90 -3.38
C ALA A 283 3.38 -35.25 -3.74
N ALA A 284 4.50 -35.61 -3.11
CA ALA A 284 5.24 -36.84 -3.36
C ALA A 284 4.94 -37.97 -2.34
N GLY A 285 4.22 -37.69 -1.28
CA GLY A 285 3.76 -38.68 -0.27
C GLY A 285 2.26 -38.80 -0.25
#